data_66250efd3ffc16b1398867644dc39bcb
#
_entry.id   66250efd3ffc16b1398867644dc39bcb
#
_cell.length_a   1.000
_cell.length_b   1.000
_cell.length_c   1.000
_cell.angle_alpha   90.00
_cell.angle_beta   90.00
_cell.angle_gamma   90.00
#
_symmetry.space_group_name_H-M   'P 1'
#
loop_
_entity.id
_entity.type
_entity.pdbx_description
1 polymer ?
#
loop_
_entity_poly.entity_id
_entity_poly.type
_entity_poly.pdbx_seq_one_letter_code
_entity_poly.pdbx_strand_id
1 'polypeptide(L)'
;MKSRRIYRNPLGDEVIYNEISRNCGSQFDPKIAGVFLKMLNEGRVVIREDGKLADKEDNLLNMEAEIEKFISTVMITMKTQEDSEGFDFLTGLPMRNRGEKLAAQFMQQDSGYLVFLDMDNLKKMNDLYGHKAGDRALKLLGSFLMEYAHHSVVCRLGGDEFLMFVPNVSKEKITEIVTEIQEKFEQSKEKDVAIRCASVSAGICEVNKGDP
;
A
#
# COMPACT_ATOMS: atom_id res chain seq x y z
N MET A 1 -13.46 18.33 8.50
CA MET A 1 -12.41 17.59 9.20
C MET A 1 -11.34 17.21 8.18
N LYS A 2 -10.15 17.84 8.23
CA LYS A 2 -9.03 17.57 7.31
C LYS A 2 -8.30 16.34 7.81
N SER A 3 -8.43 15.19 7.15
CA SER A 3 -7.58 14.02 7.43
C SER A 3 -6.16 14.34 7.01
N ARG A 4 -5.23 14.50 7.96
CA ARG A 4 -3.81 14.47 7.69
C ARG A 4 -3.44 13.09 7.19
N ARG A 5 -3.12 12.95 5.92
CA ARG A 5 -2.45 11.76 5.38
C ARG A 5 -1.00 11.80 5.86
N ILE A 6 -0.61 10.80 6.65
CA ILE A 6 0.68 10.71 7.37
C ILE A 6 1.89 10.45 6.44
N TYR A 7 1.69 10.25 5.14
CA TYR A 7 2.73 9.80 4.22
C TYR A 7 2.98 10.83 3.13
N ARG A 8 4.02 11.65 3.30
CA ARG A 8 4.95 12.11 2.27
C ARG A 8 5.90 13.21 2.76
N ASN A 9 7.21 12.94 2.58
CA ASN A 9 8.16 14.02 2.33
C ASN A 9 7.97 14.50 0.88
N PRO A 10 8.14 15.81 0.59
CA PRO A 10 8.14 16.32 -0.77
C PRO A 10 9.18 15.58 -1.60
N LEU A 11 8.82 15.18 -2.82
CA LEU A 11 9.77 14.58 -3.76
C LEU A 11 10.79 15.65 -4.16
N GLY A 12 12.07 15.41 -3.88
CA GLY A 12 13.14 16.30 -4.31
C GLY A 12 13.29 16.30 -5.85
N ASP A 13 13.81 17.41 -6.39
CA ASP A 13 14.03 17.60 -7.84
C ASP A 13 14.79 16.44 -8.48
N GLU A 14 15.72 15.82 -7.77
CA GLU A 14 16.50 14.66 -8.23
C GLU A 14 15.62 13.42 -8.48
N VAL A 15 14.62 13.19 -7.63
CA VAL A 15 13.68 12.07 -7.76
C VAL A 15 12.80 12.27 -8.99
N ILE A 16 12.30 13.50 -9.18
CA ILE A 16 11.48 13.88 -10.33
C ILE A 16 12.30 13.76 -11.63
N TYR A 17 13.55 14.24 -11.62
CA TYR A 17 14.45 14.13 -12.75
C TYR A 17 14.67 12.67 -13.18
N ASN A 18 14.96 11.79 -12.21
CA ASN A 18 15.22 10.38 -12.47
C ASN A 18 13.99 9.66 -13.02
N GLU A 19 12.80 9.96 -12.51
CA GLU A 19 11.55 9.37 -12.96
C GLU A 19 11.21 9.77 -14.39
N ILE A 20 11.31 11.05 -14.71
CA ILE A 20 11.07 11.54 -16.08
C ILE A 20 12.10 10.96 -17.06
N SER A 21 13.36 10.89 -16.66
CA SER A 21 14.43 10.34 -17.51
C SER A 21 14.20 8.86 -17.82
N ARG A 22 13.78 8.06 -16.83
CA ARG A 22 13.52 6.62 -17.01
C ARG A 22 12.34 6.32 -17.91
N ASN A 23 11.31 7.16 -17.86
CA ASN A 23 10.06 6.95 -18.57
C ASN A 23 9.93 7.79 -19.84
N CYS A 24 11.01 8.50 -20.24
CA CYS A 24 11.09 9.24 -21.48
C CYS A 24 10.95 8.30 -22.69
N GLY A 25 10.00 8.59 -23.58
CA GLY A 25 9.71 7.77 -24.76
C GLY A 25 8.79 6.58 -24.52
N SER A 26 8.46 6.25 -23.26
CA SER A 26 7.49 5.20 -22.91
C SER A 26 6.19 5.78 -22.36
N GLN A 27 6.27 6.57 -21.31
CA GLN A 27 5.10 7.23 -20.68
C GLN A 27 5.04 8.73 -20.98
N PHE A 28 6.19 9.36 -21.27
CA PHE A 28 6.30 10.78 -21.54
C PHE A 28 6.80 11.02 -22.96
N ASP A 29 6.22 12.03 -23.63
CA ASP A 29 6.71 12.48 -24.93
C ASP A 29 8.18 12.93 -24.83
N PRO A 30 9.11 12.38 -25.66
CA PRO A 30 10.53 12.67 -25.54
C PRO A 30 10.91 14.14 -25.72
N LYS A 31 10.16 14.88 -26.53
CA LYS A 31 10.43 16.30 -26.78
C LYS A 31 10.06 17.14 -25.56
N ILE A 32 8.88 16.87 -24.98
CA ILE A 32 8.37 17.57 -23.79
C ILE A 32 9.25 17.22 -22.58
N ALA A 33 9.54 15.93 -22.37
CA ALA A 33 10.41 15.48 -21.30
C ALA A 33 11.81 16.10 -21.38
N GLY A 34 12.41 16.13 -22.58
CA GLY A 34 13.73 16.73 -22.81
C GLY A 34 13.78 18.23 -22.50
N VAL A 35 12.76 18.99 -22.89
CA VAL A 35 12.65 20.42 -22.57
C VAL A 35 12.51 20.64 -21.08
N PHE A 36 11.64 19.87 -20.43
CA PHE A 36 11.40 19.99 -19.00
C PHE A 36 12.65 19.63 -18.16
N LEU A 37 13.34 18.53 -18.46
CA LEU A 37 14.57 18.13 -17.79
C LEU A 37 15.67 19.19 -17.95
N LYS A 38 15.76 19.82 -19.13
CA LYS A 38 16.70 20.91 -19.36
C LYS A 38 16.37 22.14 -18.49
N MET A 39 15.10 22.52 -18.41
CA MET A 39 14.64 23.65 -17.58
C MET A 39 14.84 23.38 -16.09
N LEU A 40 14.64 22.15 -15.64
CA LEU A 40 14.89 21.73 -14.25
C LEU A 40 16.39 21.83 -13.91
N ASN A 41 17.27 21.32 -14.78
CA ASN A 41 18.72 21.41 -14.61
C ASN A 41 19.27 22.84 -14.64
N GLU A 42 18.65 23.72 -15.41
CA GLU A 42 19.01 25.14 -15.52
C GLU A 42 18.45 25.98 -14.36
N GLY A 43 17.71 25.35 -13.41
CA GLY A 43 17.04 26.04 -12.31
C GLY A 43 15.97 27.04 -12.73
N ARG A 44 15.45 26.89 -13.97
CA ARG A 44 14.41 27.77 -14.55
C ARG A 44 13.00 27.35 -14.12
N VAL A 45 12.87 26.15 -13.60
CA VAL A 45 11.63 25.61 -13.04
C VAL A 45 11.93 25.19 -11.60
N VAL A 46 11.14 25.70 -10.67
CA VAL A 46 11.17 25.31 -9.26
C VAL A 46 9.79 24.75 -8.91
N ILE A 47 9.76 23.48 -8.50
CA ILE A 47 8.52 22.81 -8.12
C ILE A 47 8.30 23.02 -6.63
N ARG A 48 7.17 23.61 -6.24
CA ARG A 48 6.77 23.82 -4.86
C ARG A 48 6.32 22.50 -4.22
N GLU A 49 6.31 22.45 -2.89
CA GLU A 49 5.82 21.28 -2.12
C GLU A 49 4.38 20.87 -2.45
N ASP A 50 3.55 21.77 -2.99
CA ASP A 50 2.19 21.51 -3.46
C ASP A 50 2.11 21.02 -4.91
N GLY A 51 3.27 20.83 -5.58
CA GLY A 51 3.37 20.40 -6.98
C GLY A 51 3.12 21.48 -8.00
N LYS A 52 3.05 22.76 -7.62
CA LYS A 52 2.89 23.89 -8.53
C LYS A 52 4.22 24.55 -8.86
N LEU A 53 4.29 25.20 -10.02
CA LEU A 53 5.44 26.01 -10.42
C LEU A 53 5.55 27.28 -9.57
N ALA A 54 6.78 27.68 -9.24
CA ALA A 54 7.03 28.96 -8.61
C ALA A 54 7.10 30.06 -9.67
N ASP A 55 6.31 31.14 -9.47
CA ASP A 55 6.27 32.29 -10.41
C ASP A 55 7.64 32.92 -10.63
N LYS A 56 8.07 33.03 -11.86
CA LYS A 56 8.94 34.09 -12.37
C LYS A 56 8.39 34.59 -13.71
N GLU A 57 8.12 35.87 -13.70
CA GLU A 57 7.51 36.74 -14.69
C GLU A 57 7.60 36.40 -16.18
N ASP A 58 6.41 36.53 -16.83
CA ASP A 58 6.06 36.92 -18.19
C ASP A 58 6.77 36.30 -19.40
N ASN A 59 6.06 35.41 -20.07
CA ASN A 59 5.88 35.17 -21.50
C ASN A 59 5.62 33.73 -21.95
N LEU A 60 4.93 32.91 -21.18
CA LEU A 60 4.78 31.48 -21.46
C LEU A 60 3.36 30.92 -21.19
N LEU A 61 2.30 31.73 -21.28
CA LEU A 61 0.94 31.33 -20.86
C LEU A 61 0.41 30.00 -21.46
N ASN A 62 0.82 29.63 -22.69
CA ASN A 62 0.46 28.35 -23.27
C ASN A 62 1.42 27.19 -22.85
N MET A 63 2.71 27.50 -22.68
CA MET A 63 3.71 26.52 -22.26
C MET A 63 3.61 26.19 -20.76
N GLU A 64 3.19 27.15 -19.94
CA GLU A 64 2.93 26.95 -18.51
C GLU A 64 1.77 25.95 -18.28
N ALA A 65 0.67 26.10 -19.01
CA ALA A 65 -0.46 25.18 -18.90
C ALA A 65 -0.09 23.73 -19.32
N GLU A 66 0.75 23.57 -20.36
CA GLU A 66 1.24 22.26 -20.79
C GLU A 66 2.24 21.67 -19.78
N ILE A 67 3.12 22.49 -19.20
CA ILE A 67 4.07 22.08 -18.16
C ILE A 67 3.32 21.73 -16.86
N GLU A 68 2.33 22.50 -16.43
CA GLU A 68 1.49 22.16 -15.27
C GLU A 68 0.73 20.85 -15.46
N LYS A 69 0.18 20.64 -16.65
CA LYS A 69 -0.49 19.39 -17.01
C LYS A 69 0.49 18.21 -17.01
N PHE A 70 1.71 18.41 -17.53
CA PHE A 70 2.76 17.42 -17.53
C PHE A 70 3.22 17.07 -16.11
N ILE A 71 3.50 18.07 -15.26
CA ILE A 71 3.85 17.89 -13.85
C ILE A 71 2.72 17.15 -13.10
N SER A 72 1.47 17.55 -13.31
CA SER A 72 0.32 16.87 -12.71
C SER A 72 0.24 15.40 -13.14
N THR A 73 0.51 15.11 -14.41
CA THR A 73 0.53 13.73 -14.94
C THR A 73 1.69 12.93 -14.34
N VAL A 74 2.90 13.50 -14.24
CA VAL A 74 4.05 12.87 -13.58
C VAL A 74 3.74 12.57 -12.12
N MET A 75 3.21 13.55 -11.38
CA MET A 75 2.85 13.40 -9.97
C MET A 75 1.77 12.32 -9.75
N ILE A 76 0.77 12.26 -10.64
CA ILE A 76 -0.26 11.21 -10.62
C ILE A 76 0.37 9.86 -10.93
N THR A 77 1.23 9.78 -11.96
CA THR A 77 1.88 8.52 -12.37
C THR A 77 2.80 7.99 -11.28
N MET A 78 3.64 8.84 -10.68
CA MET A 78 4.49 8.47 -9.56
C MET A 78 3.66 8.02 -8.35
N LYS A 79 2.54 8.73 -8.08
CA LYS A 79 1.61 8.37 -7.01
C LYS A 79 0.94 7.03 -7.26
N THR A 80 0.53 6.74 -8.49
CA THR A 80 -0.08 5.46 -8.85
C THR A 80 0.94 4.33 -8.88
N GLN A 81 2.20 4.57 -9.26
CA GLN A 81 3.27 3.56 -9.19
C GLN A 81 3.66 3.25 -7.74
N GLU A 82 3.95 4.26 -6.90
CA GLU A 82 4.20 4.03 -5.47
C GLU A 82 3.01 3.40 -4.75
N ASP A 83 1.79 3.81 -5.10
CA ASP A 83 0.56 3.22 -4.55
C ASP A 83 0.32 1.80 -5.07
N SER A 84 0.74 1.45 -6.31
CA SER A 84 0.59 0.10 -6.87
C SER A 84 1.73 -0.85 -6.50
N GLU A 85 2.97 -0.38 -6.38
CA GLU A 85 4.13 -1.22 -6.04
C GLU A 85 4.14 -1.68 -4.57
N GLY A 86 3.23 -1.20 -3.76
CA GLY A 86 3.15 -1.54 -2.33
C GLY A 86 1.92 -2.35 -1.92
N PHE A 87 1.03 -2.71 -2.86
CA PHE A 87 -0.21 -3.45 -2.56
C PHE A 87 -0.30 -4.76 -3.33
N ASP A 88 -0.82 -5.79 -2.67
CA ASP A 88 -1.13 -7.06 -3.29
C ASP A 88 -2.39 -6.96 -4.16
N PHE A 89 -2.26 -7.21 -5.47
CA PHE A 89 -3.35 -7.10 -6.44
C PHE A 89 -4.52 -8.06 -6.16
N LEU A 90 -4.25 -9.17 -5.48
CA LEU A 90 -5.27 -10.15 -5.17
C LEU A 90 -6.17 -9.71 -4.02
N THR A 91 -5.57 -9.24 -2.94
CA THR A 91 -6.28 -8.93 -1.67
C THR A 91 -6.50 -7.43 -1.45
N GLY A 92 -5.77 -6.57 -2.16
CA GLY A 92 -5.76 -5.12 -1.96
C GLY A 92 -5.02 -4.66 -0.70
N LEU A 93 -4.43 -5.59 0.06
CA LEU A 93 -3.65 -5.27 1.26
C LEU A 93 -2.24 -4.79 0.90
N PRO A 94 -1.58 -3.99 1.75
CA PRO A 94 -0.15 -3.73 1.64
C PRO A 94 0.64 -5.03 1.51
N MET A 95 1.66 -5.03 0.64
CA MET A 95 2.63 -6.13 0.54
C MET A 95 3.63 -6.09 1.70
N ARG A 96 4.39 -7.19 1.90
CA ARG A 96 5.39 -7.38 2.95
C ARG A 96 6.21 -6.12 3.24
N ASN A 97 6.96 -5.62 2.25
CA ASN A 97 7.90 -4.50 2.45
C ASN A 97 7.21 -3.23 2.96
N ARG A 98 6.00 -2.95 2.51
CA ARG A 98 5.21 -1.80 2.94
C ARG A 98 4.60 -2.05 4.30
N GLY A 99 4.04 -3.23 4.52
CA GLY A 99 3.41 -3.61 5.78
C GLY A 99 4.39 -3.64 6.95
N GLU A 100 5.55 -4.25 6.77
CA GLU A 100 6.61 -4.33 7.80
C GLU A 100 7.14 -2.94 8.18
N LYS A 101 7.35 -2.05 7.18
CA LYS A 101 7.76 -0.66 7.45
C LYS A 101 6.70 0.10 8.26
N LEU A 102 5.42 -0.07 7.91
CA LEU A 102 4.32 0.56 8.62
C LEU A 102 4.20 0.02 10.04
N ALA A 103 4.24 -1.31 10.22
CA ALA A 103 4.21 -1.95 11.53
C ALA A 103 5.36 -1.45 12.42
N ALA A 104 6.59 -1.43 11.89
CA ALA A 104 7.75 -0.92 12.62
C ALA A 104 7.58 0.54 13.06
N GLN A 105 7.02 1.41 12.20
CA GLN A 105 6.75 2.80 12.57
C GLN A 105 5.73 2.93 13.70
N PHE A 106 4.68 2.12 13.69
CA PHE A 106 3.68 2.12 14.76
C PHE A 106 4.24 1.54 16.06
N MET A 107 5.02 0.46 15.99
CA MET A 107 5.68 -0.17 17.15
C MET A 107 6.68 0.75 17.85
N GLN A 108 7.29 1.72 17.13
CA GLN A 108 8.10 2.77 17.75
C GLN A 108 7.28 3.77 18.57
N GLN A 109 5.99 3.91 18.30
CA GLN A 109 5.12 4.91 18.92
C GLN A 109 4.19 4.32 19.97
N ASP A 110 3.73 3.10 19.77
CA ASP A 110 2.68 2.44 20.55
C ASP A 110 3.05 1.01 20.91
N SER A 111 2.63 0.57 22.08
CA SER A 111 2.57 -0.86 22.45
C SER A 111 1.30 -1.49 21.85
N GLY A 112 1.29 -2.79 21.65
CA GLY A 112 0.13 -3.49 21.10
C GLY A 112 0.40 -4.96 20.87
N TYR A 113 -0.29 -5.52 19.89
CA TYR A 113 -0.13 -6.94 19.53
C TYR A 113 0.13 -7.12 18.05
N LEU A 114 1.13 -7.93 17.75
CA LEU A 114 1.43 -8.42 16.42
C LEU A 114 0.75 -9.77 16.24
N VAL A 115 0.01 -9.91 15.16
CA VAL A 115 -0.72 -11.14 14.82
C VAL A 115 -0.22 -11.64 13.47
N PHE A 116 0.28 -12.86 13.44
CA PHE A 116 0.55 -13.60 12.20
C PHE A 116 -0.64 -14.49 11.91
N LEU A 117 -1.16 -14.44 10.68
CA LEU A 117 -2.22 -15.32 10.23
C LEU A 117 -1.72 -16.11 9.02
N ASP A 118 -2.11 -17.38 8.97
CA ASP A 118 -1.77 -18.31 7.91
C ASP A 118 -3.02 -19.03 7.43
N MET A 119 -3.18 -19.19 6.12
CA MET A 119 -4.30 -19.93 5.55
C MET A 119 -3.92 -21.40 5.37
N ASP A 120 -4.39 -22.23 6.27
CA ASP A 120 -4.17 -23.66 6.21
C ASP A 120 -4.79 -24.30 4.97
N ASN A 121 -4.11 -25.32 4.46
CA ASN A 121 -4.59 -26.14 3.33
C ASN A 121 -4.81 -25.42 1.99
N LEU A 122 -4.23 -24.22 1.78
CA LEU A 122 -4.34 -23.48 0.53
C LEU A 122 -3.89 -24.34 -0.68
N LYS A 123 -2.77 -25.06 -0.54
CA LYS A 123 -2.27 -25.95 -1.59
C LYS A 123 -3.28 -27.07 -1.90
N LYS A 124 -3.80 -27.75 -0.89
CA LYS A 124 -4.79 -28.80 -1.05
C LYS A 124 -6.07 -28.29 -1.74
N MET A 125 -6.50 -27.08 -1.38
CA MET A 125 -7.64 -26.44 -2.01
C MET A 125 -7.36 -26.14 -3.49
N ASN A 126 -6.18 -25.63 -3.82
CA ASN A 126 -5.77 -25.36 -5.20
C ASN A 126 -5.70 -26.65 -6.03
N ASP A 127 -5.19 -27.73 -5.45
CA ASP A 127 -5.09 -29.02 -6.12
C ASP A 127 -6.48 -29.64 -6.40
N LEU A 128 -7.45 -29.44 -5.51
CA LEU A 128 -8.81 -30.01 -5.63
C LEU A 128 -9.75 -29.13 -6.49
N TYR A 129 -9.67 -27.82 -6.37
CA TYR A 129 -10.66 -26.88 -6.92
C TYR A 129 -10.05 -25.82 -7.85
N GLY A 130 -8.72 -25.91 -8.10
CA GLY A 130 -7.98 -24.99 -8.96
C GLY A 130 -7.61 -23.67 -8.25
N HIS A 131 -6.60 -22.98 -8.78
CA HIS A 131 -6.06 -21.74 -8.21
C HIS A 131 -7.10 -20.63 -7.97
N LYS A 132 -8.16 -20.58 -8.79
CA LYS A 132 -9.24 -19.62 -8.58
C LYS A 132 -9.98 -19.80 -7.24
N ALA A 133 -10.01 -21.01 -6.68
CA ALA A 133 -10.59 -21.26 -5.37
C ALA A 133 -9.69 -20.67 -4.26
N GLY A 134 -8.38 -20.90 -4.35
CA GLY A 134 -7.40 -20.30 -3.46
C GLY A 134 -7.43 -18.76 -3.50
N ASP A 135 -7.49 -18.19 -4.70
CA ASP A 135 -7.62 -16.75 -4.88
C ASP A 135 -8.86 -16.17 -4.18
N ARG A 136 -10.00 -16.88 -4.27
CA ARG A 136 -11.23 -16.44 -3.57
C ARG A 136 -11.07 -16.48 -2.06
N ALA A 137 -10.47 -17.55 -1.52
CA ALA A 137 -10.24 -17.68 -0.09
C ALA A 137 -9.31 -16.58 0.45
N LEU A 138 -8.20 -16.32 -0.28
CA LEU A 138 -7.26 -15.26 0.05
C LEU A 138 -7.91 -13.87 -0.01
N LYS A 139 -8.71 -13.59 -1.04
CA LYS A 139 -9.49 -12.33 -1.13
C LYS A 139 -10.46 -12.18 0.03
N LEU A 140 -11.13 -13.26 0.41
CA LEU A 140 -12.09 -13.26 1.50
C LEU A 140 -11.40 -12.93 2.83
N LEU A 141 -10.29 -13.61 3.17
CA LEU A 141 -9.52 -13.30 4.36
C LEU A 141 -8.98 -11.87 4.32
N GLY A 142 -8.44 -11.44 3.18
CA GLY A 142 -7.99 -10.06 2.97
C GLY A 142 -9.09 -9.02 3.22
N SER A 143 -10.33 -9.30 2.81
CA SER A 143 -11.47 -8.40 3.05
C SER A 143 -11.83 -8.28 4.54
N PHE A 144 -11.75 -9.36 5.31
CA PHE A 144 -11.97 -9.31 6.75
C PHE A 144 -10.88 -8.54 7.48
N LEU A 145 -9.62 -8.73 7.08
CA LEU A 145 -8.50 -7.97 7.64
C LEU A 145 -8.60 -6.48 7.31
N MET A 146 -9.09 -6.12 6.13
CA MET A 146 -9.26 -4.74 5.70
C MET A 146 -10.26 -3.96 6.59
N GLU A 147 -11.24 -4.63 7.20
CA GLU A 147 -12.18 -4.00 8.14
C GLU A 147 -11.45 -3.36 9.34
N TYR A 148 -10.30 -3.89 9.72
CA TYR A 148 -9.47 -3.39 10.83
C TYR A 148 -8.40 -2.38 10.40
N ALA A 149 -8.19 -2.13 9.12
CA ALA A 149 -7.12 -1.27 8.60
C ALA A 149 -7.20 0.20 9.03
N HIS A 150 -8.32 0.65 9.57
CA HIS A 150 -8.49 2.04 10.05
C HIS A 150 -7.76 2.30 11.38
N HIS A 151 -7.53 1.27 12.18
CA HIS A 151 -6.95 1.35 13.52
C HIS A 151 -5.75 0.41 13.72
N SER A 152 -5.33 -0.27 12.67
CA SER A 152 -4.26 -1.25 12.70
C SER A 152 -3.46 -1.23 11.39
N VAL A 153 -2.28 -1.82 11.41
CA VAL A 153 -1.54 -2.16 10.19
C VAL A 153 -1.90 -3.58 9.82
N VAL A 154 -2.32 -3.77 8.57
CA VAL A 154 -2.57 -5.10 8.00
C VAL A 154 -1.79 -5.24 6.70
N CYS A 155 -1.21 -6.40 6.42
CA CYS A 155 -0.52 -6.66 5.17
C CYS A 155 -0.50 -8.16 4.82
N ARG A 156 -0.25 -8.44 3.54
CA ARG A 156 0.03 -9.79 3.06
C ARG A 156 1.54 -9.97 2.92
N LEU A 157 2.08 -10.95 3.64
CA LEU A 157 3.52 -11.24 3.60
C LEU A 157 3.92 -12.01 2.34
N GLY A 158 3.01 -12.81 1.80
CA GLY A 158 3.17 -13.62 0.59
C GLY A 158 2.44 -14.96 0.71
N GLY A 159 2.12 -15.58 -0.42
CA GLY A 159 1.44 -16.87 -0.40
C GLY A 159 0.13 -16.84 0.40
N ASP A 160 0.11 -17.53 1.51
CA ASP A 160 -0.98 -17.72 2.46
C ASP A 160 -0.80 -16.93 3.78
N GLU A 161 0.30 -16.18 3.93
CA GLU A 161 0.70 -15.50 5.15
C GLU A 161 0.26 -14.03 5.18
N PHE A 162 -0.28 -13.61 6.33
CA PHE A 162 -0.70 -12.24 6.62
C PHE A 162 -0.14 -11.76 7.97
N LEU A 163 0.01 -10.46 8.09
CA LEU A 163 0.44 -9.79 9.32
C LEU A 163 -0.55 -8.70 9.69
N MET A 164 -0.83 -8.57 10.98
CA MET A 164 -1.62 -7.49 11.54
C MET A 164 -0.94 -6.96 12.79
N PHE A 165 -0.78 -5.65 12.93
CA PHE A 165 -0.38 -4.99 14.17
C PHE A 165 -1.51 -4.12 14.67
N VAL A 166 -1.98 -4.37 15.89
CA VAL A 166 -3.07 -3.62 16.53
C VAL A 166 -2.51 -2.89 17.75
N PRO A 167 -2.38 -1.55 17.67
CA PRO A 167 -1.88 -0.75 18.77
C PRO A 167 -2.93 -0.53 19.86
N ASN A 168 -2.46 -0.33 21.09
CA ASN A 168 -3.27 0.16 22.22
C ASN A 168 -4.50 -0.70 22.56
N VAL A 169 -4.40 -2.01 22.42
CA VAL A 169 -5.47 -2.96 22.79
C VAL A 169 -5.03 -3.88 23.92
N SER A 170 -5.98 -4.46 24.65
CA SER A 170 -5.70 -5.51 25.65
C SER A 170 -5.56 -6.89 24.99
N LYS A 171 -4.99 -7.84 25.75
CA LYS A 171 -4.87 -9.23 25.31
C LYS A 171 -6.22 -9.88 25.02
N GLU A 172 -7.21 -9.57 25.82
CA GLU A 172 -8.58 -10.05 25.65
C GLU A 172 -9.15 -9.53 24.33
N LYS A 173 -8.95 -8.23 24.06
CA LYS A 173 -9.49 -7.59 22.85
C LYS A 173 -8.84 -8.11 21.58
N ILE A 174 -7.51 -8.30 21.56
CA ILE A 174 -6.88 -8.88 20.37
C ILE A 174 -7.30 -10.33 20.14
N THR A 175 -7.52 -11.09 21.22
CA THR A 175 -8.03 -12.47 21.12
C THR A 175 -9.44 -12.50 20.54
N GLU A 176 -10.32 -11.57 20.96
CA GLU A 176 -11.65 -11.41 20.37
C GLU A 176 -11.59 -11.10 18.88
N ILE A 177 -10.75 -10.15 18.49
CA ILE A 177 -10.56 -9.77 17.07
C ILE A 177 -10.13 -10.97 16.22
N VAL A 178 -9.13 -11.71 16.69
CA VAL A 178 -8.62 -12.90 15.98
C VAL A 178 -9.70 -13.96 15.87
N THR A 179 -10.43 -14.21 16.96
CA THR A 179 -11.54 -15.18 16.99
C THR A 179 -12.64 -14.77 16.02
N GLU A 180 -13.00 -13.49 15.99
CA GLU A 180 -14.02 -12.94 15.06
C GLU A 180 -13.62 -13.14 13.58
N ILE A 181 -12.35 -12.90 13.25
CA ILE A 181 -11.83 -13.15 11.89
C ILE A 181 -11.94 -14.62 11.52
N GLN A 182 -11.52 -15.51 12.42
CA GLN A 182 -11.61 -16.96 12.20
C GLN A 182 -13.05 -17.43 12.05
N GLU A 183 -13.97 -16.97 12.90
CA GLU A 183 -15.39 -17.31 12.84
C GLU A 183 -16.04 -16.81 11.56
N LYS A 184 -15.77 -15.57 11.13
CA LYS A 184 -16.25 -15.02 9.84
C LYS A 184 -15.78 -15.89 8.67
N PHE A 185 -14.51 -16.33 8.71
CA PHE A 185 -13.98 -17.22 7.70
C PHE A 185 -14.68 -18.58 7.70
N GLU A 186 -14.87 -19.21 8.85
CA GLU A 186 -15.61 -20.47 9.00
C GLU A 186 -17.06 -20.36 8.49
N GLN A 187 -17.79 -19.33 8.85
CA GLN A 187 -19.16 -19.10 8.40
C GLN A 187 -19.25 -18.94 6.87
N SER A 188 -18.22 -18.38 6.27
CA SER A 188 -18.17 -18.19 4.81
C SER A 188 -18.08 -19.50 4.03
N LYS A 189 -17.62 -20.59 4.65
CA LYS A 189 -17.55 -21.92 4.05
C LYS A 189 -18.92 -22.53 3.72
N GLU A 190 -19.97 -22.04 4.35
CA GLU A 190 -21.34 -22.47 4.04
C GLU A 190 -21.74 -22.03 2.63
N LYS A 191 -21.23 -20.88 2.18
CA LYS A 191 -21.57 -20.25 0.89
C LYS A 191 -20.68 -20.70 -0.27
N ASP A 192 -19.47 -21.20 0.01
CA ASP A 192 -18.53 -21.66 -1.02
C ASP A 192 -17.90 -23.02 -0.62
N VAL A 193 -18.37 -24.08 -1.27
CA VAL A 193 -17.90 -25.44 -1.04
C VAL A 193 -16.40 -25.60 -1.28
N ALA A 194 -15.84 -24.83 -2.23
CA ALA A 194 -14.43 -24.94 -2.58
C ALA A 194 -13.48 -24.48 -1.45
N ILE A 195 -13.93 -23.57 -0.58
CA ILE A 195 -13.09 -23.10 0.55
C ILE A 195 -13.30 -23.90 1.84
N ARG A 196 -14.15 -24.93 1.84
CA ARG A 196 -14.47 -25.71 3.05
C ARG A 196 -13.28 -26.42 3.68
N CYS A 197 -12.25 -26.75 2.91
CA CYS A 197 -11.06 -27.40 3.45
C CYS A 197 -10.02 -26.43 4.02
N ALA A 198 -10.15 -25.12 3.79
CA ALA A 198 -9.25 -24.13 4.34
C ALA A 198 -9.65 -23.75 5.77
N SER A 199 -8.70 -23.31 6.56
CA SER A 199 -8.88 -22.67 7.87
C SER A 199 -7.87 -21.53 8.02
N VAL A 200 -8.01 -20.74 9.08
CA VAL A 200 -7.08 -19.66 9.39
C VAL A 200 -6.46 -19.92 10.75
N SER A 201 -5.15 -20.18 10.75
CA SER A 201 -4.35 -20.27 11.97
C SER A 201 -3.80 -18.89 12.32
N ALA A 202 -3.68 -18.57 13.61
CA ALA A 202 -3.15 -17.30 14.06
C ALA A 202 -2.22 -17.46 15.27
N GLY A 203 -1.11 -16.69 15.24
CA GLY A 203 -0.19 -16.52 16.37
C GLY A 203 -0.23 -15.06 16.82
N ILE A 204 -0.32 -14.84 18.14
CA ILE A 204 -0.39 -13.51 18.75
C ILE A 204 0.87 -13.28 19.59
N CYS A 205 1.55 -12.16 19.36
CA CYS A 205 2.73 -11.73 20.12
C CYS A 205 2.50 -10.33 20.68
N GLU A 206 2.77 -10.13 21.97
CA GLU A 206 2.77 -8.82 22.59
C GLU A 206 4.01 -8.05 22.20
N VAL A 207 3.83 -6.77 21.89
CA VAL A 207 4.89 -5.84 21.47
C VAL A 207 4.86 -4.63 22.36
N ASN A 208 6.01 -4.30 22.95
CA ASN A 208 6.17 -3.09 23.72
C ASN A 208 6.67 -1.95 22.84
N LYS A 209 6.33 -0.72 23.20
CA LYS A 209 6.80 0.46 22.51
C LYS A 209 8.33 0.47 22.41
N GLY A 210 8.84 0.60 21.19
CA GLY A 210 10.27 0.64 20.90
C GLY A 210 10.93 -0.73 20.76
N ASP A 211 10.16 -1.83 20.79
CA ASP A 211 10.67 -3.15 20.42
C ASP A 211 11.17 -3.11 18.95
N PRO A 212 12.28 -3.83 18.64
CA PRO A 212 12.93 -3.81 17.33
C PRO A 212 12.11 -4.48 16.23
#